data_8b4dcb112bcaa162469612c0df01a603
#
_entry.id   8b4dcb112bcaa162469612c0df01a603
#
_cell.length_a   1.000
_cell.length_b   1.000
_cell.length_c   1.000
_cell.angle_alpha   90.00
_cell.angle_beta   90.00
_cell.angle_gamma   90.00
#
_symmetry.space_group_name_H-M   'P 1'
#
loop_
_entity.id
_entity.type
_entity.pdbx_description
1 polymer ?
#
loop_
_entity_poly.entity_id
_entity_poly.type
_entity_poly.pdbx_seq_one_letter_code
_entity_poly.pdbx_strand_id
1 'polypeptide(L)'
;MRAANIHSTGRRPQETPRKRRAAFFPFPPVLLAAAVLVALAASTLVGWFRPQAAHRTANYVPLGAFLGSGAEGVARVERFQRWLGSTVTVGRTYLPGDSWDDVEGPPQILQPWTRWREADPRRMLVVNVPMMTPNEAGLPPVVVASLLRGGASGAFDGHYQALARHLVSLNAGDSVIVLGWEMNGDVYDGRCAPAPDAWKTYWRRIVAAMRAVPGARFRFDFAPNRGHDAVPWTECYPGDDVVDVIGSDSYDQPPGESFQEYIDQPYGMKAQADFAAVRGKPISFPEWGLFRNSDNPEYIQGMHDWIMSHNVAYQSITDYCPHGVWECGANPRSAQVYRELFGGVTAPSPAESGNVATPPIAPPPSAPPPAPAAPPAFAPQSAPPSGTAPSGTVPSGTAPSMPPGPSGAAPPAGPGPAPASGAPAPAPAPASTPPGPPGPPANPHPGTRRRR
;
A
#
# COMPACT_ATOMS: atom_id res chain seq x y z
N MET A 1 -69.59 -17.20 16.26
CA MET A 1 -70.85 -17.77 15.66
C MET A 1 -70.43 -18.52 14.41
N ARG A 2 -70.44 -19.82 14.53
CA ARG A 2 -71.22 -20.85 13.77
C ARG A 2 -71.12 -20.58 12.25
N ALA A 3 -70.44 -21.49 11.55
CA ALA A 3 -70.83 -22.79 11.01
C ALA A 3 -71.33 -22.62 9.56
N ALA A 4 -71.14 -23.46 8.57
CA ALA A 4 -70.97 -24.89 8.44
C ALA A 4 -70.53 -25.25 7.02
N ASN A 5 -69.77 -26.32 6.91
CA ASN A 5 -69.88 -27.42 5.99
C ASN A 5 -70.79 -27.34 4.76
N ILE A 6 -70.26 -27.87 3.58
CA ILE A 6 -70.93 -28.99 2.87
C ILE A 6 -69.89 -29.72 1.99
N HIS A 7 -69.88 -31.06 2.14
CA HIS A 7 -69.22 -32.08 1.33
C HIS A 7 -69.80 -32.16 -0.09
N SER A 8 -68.99 -32.52 -1.08
CA SER A 8 -69.48 -33.28 -2.23
C SER A 8 -68.37 -34.21 -2.70
N THR A 9 -68.64 -35.49 -2.54
CA THR A 9 -67.91 -36.66 -3.02
C THR A 9 -68.23 -36.89 -4.47
N GLY A 10 -67.25 -36.93 -5.38
CA GLY A 10 -67.38 -37.38 -6.74
C GLY A 10 -66.33 -38.49 -7.03
N ARG A 11 -66.78 -39.76 -6.93
CA ARG A 11 -66.04 -40.94 -7.40
C ARG A 11 -65.97 -40.90 -8.93
N ARG A 12 -64.74 -41.04 -9.52
CA ARG A 12 -64.52 -41.48 -10.90
C ARG A 12 -64.04 -42.91 -10.92
N PRO A 13 -64.41 -43.67 -11.96
CA PRO A 13 -64.14 -45.14 -12.06
C PRO A 13 -62.67 -45.38 -12.42
N GLN A 14 -62.17 -46.51 -11.86
CA GLN A 14 -60.86 -47.08 -12.20
C GLN A 14 -60.88 -47.70 -13.60
N GLU A 15 -60.05 -47.24 -14.50
CA GLU A 15 -59.69 -47.89 -15.73
C GLU A 15 -58.47 -48.80 -15.49
N THR A 16 -58.65 -50.09 -15.80
CA THR A 16 -57.62 -51.16 -15.77
C THR A 16 -56.58 -50.94 -16.89
N PRO A 17 -55.28 -51.13 -16.64
CA PRO A 17 -54.27 -50.98 -17.68
C PRO A 17 -54.23 -52.26 -18.59
N ARG A 18 -54.48 -52.00 -19.85
CA ARG A 18 -54.24 -52.98 -20.93
C ARG A 18 -52.74 -53.24 -21.10
N LYS A 19 -52.28 -54.47 -20.81
CA LYS A 19 -50.92 -54.93 -21.09
C LYS A 19 -50.68 -54.95 -22.61
N ARG A 20 -49.90 -54.00 -23.13
CA ARG A 20 -49.31 -54.12 -24.47
C ARG A 20 -48.13 -55.11 -24.41
N ARG A 21 -48.21 -56.17 -25.13
CA ARG A 21 -47.12 -57.13 -25.41
C ARG A 21 -46.12 -56.39 -26.32
N ALA A 22 -44.89 -56.12 -25.84
CA ALA A 22 -43.77 -55.64 -26.66
C ALA A 22 -43.26 -56.84 -27.50
N ALA A 23 -43.29 -56.66 -28.82
CA ALA A 23 -42.66 -57.61 -29.74
C ALA A 23 -41.13 -57.37 -29.68
N PHE A 24 -40.42 -58.40 -29.22
CA PHE A 24 -38.94 -58.40 -29.28
C PHE A 24 -38.57 -58.82 -30.72
N PHE A 25 -37.97 -57.83 -31.45
CA PHE A 25 -37.21 -58.09 -32.67
C PHE A 25 -35.76 -58.36 -32.29
N PRO A 26 -35.16 -59.54 -32.65
CA PRO A 26 -33.74 -59.77 -32.42
C PRO A 26 -32.91 -58.95 -33.42
N PHE A 27 -32.14 -57.98 -32.89
CA PHE A 27 -31.15 -57.32 -33.71
C PHE A 27 -29.97 -58.24 -34.03
N PRO A 28 -29.43 -58.23 -35.25
CA PRO A 28 -28.32 -59.12 -35.61
C PRO A 28 -27.05 -58.65 -34.84
N PRO A 29 -26.21 -59.58 -34.36
CA PRO A 29 -25.05 -59.29 -33.50
C PRO A 29 -23.98 -58.41 -34.17
N VAL A 30 -24.02 -58.31 -35.47
CA VAL A 30 -23.09 -57.43 -36.25
C VAL A 30 -23.33 -55.94 -36.00
N LEU A 31 -24.57 -55.49 -35.73
CA LEU A 31 -24.87 -54.07 -35.45
C LEU A 31 -24.47 -53.67 -34.03
N LEU A 32 -24.47 -54.61 -33.07
CA LEU A 32 -23.98 -54.33 -31.71
C LEU A 32 -22.45 -54.12 -31.68
N ALA A 33 -21.69 -54.91 -32.45
CA ALA A 33 -20.23 -54.79 -32.54
C ALA A 33 -19.82 -53.48 -33.21
N ALA A 34 -20.54 -53.03 -34.24
CA ALA A 34 -20.28 -51.72 -34.89
C ALA A 34 -20.56 -50.53 -33.95
N ALA A 35 -21.64 -50.58 -33.16
CA ALA A 35 -21.97 -49.52 -32.19
C ALA A 35 -20.94 -49.42 -31.05
N VAL A 36 -20.40 -50.52 -30.56
CA VAL A 36 -19.35 -50.55 -29.55
C VAL A 36 -18.03 -49.99 -30.08
N LEU A 37 -17.65 -50.32 -31.33
CA LEU A 37 -16.42 -49.80 -31.94
C LEU A 37 -16.52 -48.29 -32.22
N VAL A 38 -17.67 -47.79 -32.63
CA VAL A 38 -17.90 -46.35 -32.82
C VAL A 38 -17.88 -45.62 -31.47
N ALA A 39 -18.45 -46.20 -30.41
CA ALA A 39 -18.41 -45.61 -29.06
C ALA A 39 -16.97 -45.58 -28.48
N LEU A 40 -16.17 -46.64 -28.72
CA LEU A 40 -14.76 -46.66 -28.29
C LEU A 40 -13.89 -45.69 -29.10
N ALA A 41 -14.11 -45.52 -30.40
CA ALA A 41 -13.40 -44.55 -31.23
C ALA A 41 -13.78 -43.12 -30.87
N ALA A 42 -15.05 -42.84 -30.54
CA ALA A 42 -15.49 -41.55 -30.07
C ALA A 42 -14.89 -41.21 -28.69
N SER A 43 -14.75 -42.20 -27.79
CA SER A 43 -14.15 -41.98 -26.47
C SER A 43 -12.65 -41.67 -26.54
N THR A 44 -11.93 -42.28 -27.49
CA THR A 44 -10.51 -41.99 -27.72
C THR A 44 -10.28 -40.61 -28.38
N LEU A 45 -11.16 -40.18 -29.31
CA LEU A 45 -11.10 -38.88 -29.93
C LEU A 45 -11.47 -37.73 -28.97
N VAL A 46 -12.42 -37.95 -28.04
CA VAL A 46 -12.73 -36.94 -26.98
C VAL A 46 -11.60 -36.83 -25.96
N GLY A 47 -10.82 -37.90 -25.73
CA GLY A 47 -9.62 -37.82 -24.87
C GLY A 47 -8.46 -37.00 -25.48
N TRP A 48 -8.40 -36.85 -26.81
CA TRP A 48 -7.36 -36.10 -27.53
C TRP A 48 -7.76 -34.63 -27.74
N PHE A 49 -9.03 -34.30 -27.69
CA PHE A 49 -9.56 -32.92 -27.68
C PHE A 49 -9.99 -32.50 -26.28
N ARG A 50 -9.23 -32.84 -25.23
CA ARG A 50 -9.26 -31.99 -24.05
C ARG A 50 -8.74 -30.64 -24.52
N PRO A 51 -9.57 -29.57 -24.50
CA PRO A 51 -8.99 -28.25 -24.65
C PRO A 51 -7.90 -28.20 -23.57
N GLN A 52 -6.63 -28.11 -23.98
CA GLN A 52 -5.61 -27.60 -23.10
C GLN A 52 -6.24 -26.32 -22.58
N ALA A 53 -6.58 -26.31 -21.28
CA ALA A 53 -6.88 -25.07 -20.61
C ALA A 53 -5.73 -24.17 -21.05
N ALA A 54 -6.05 -23.20 -21.93
CA ALA A 54 -5.09 -22.18 -22.26
C ALA A 54 -4.63 -21.74 -20.89
N HIS A 55 -3.35 -21.99 -20.56
CA HIS A 55 -2.70 -21.31 -19.48
C HIS A 55 -2.87 -19.85 -19.85
N ARG A 56 -3.97 -19.22 -19.37
CA ARG A 56 -3.97 -17.80 -19.15
C ARG A 56 -2.72 -17.64 -18.33
N THR A 57 -1.71 -17.02 -18.90
CA THR A 57 -0.66 -16.38 -18.12
C THR A 57 -1.44 -15.48 -17.21
N ALA A 58 -1.75 -15.99 -16.02
CA ALA A 58 -2.40 -15.22 -14.98
C ALA A 58 -1.56 -13.97 -14.87
N ASN A 59 -2.18 -12.79 -14.92
CA ASN A 59 -1.47 -11.53 -14.81
C ASN A 59 -0.64 -11.63 -13.53
N TYR A 60 0.67 -11.83 -13.68
CA TYR A 60 1.55 -11.90 -12.54
C TYR A 60 1.70 -10.50 -11.97
N VAL A 61 1.28 -10.32 -10.72
CA VAL A 61 1.52 -9.08 -9.98
C VAL A 61 2.62 -9.35 -8.95
N PRO A 62 3.72 -8.57 -8.96
CA PRO A 62 4.79 -8.69 -7.97
C PRO A 62 4.23 -8.63 -6.55
N LEU A 63 4.57 -9.65 -5.76
CA LEU A 63 4.01 -9.90 -4.42
C LEU A 63 5.05 -9.66 -3.35
N GLY A 64 4.66 -8.94 -2.30
CA GLY A 64 5.43 -8.69 -1.10
C GLY A 64 4.65 -8.85 0.20
N ALA A 65 5.38 -8.75 1.29
CA ALA A 65 4.84 -8.61 2.63
C ALA A 65 5.76 -7.73 3.46
N PHE A 66 5.22 -6.81 4.25
CA PHE A 66 6.00 -6.12 5.26
C PHE A 66 6.05 -6.98 6.53
N LEU A 67 7.23 -7.41 6.88
CA LEU A 67 7.52 -8.35 7.95
C LEU A 67 8.52 -7.79 8.96
N GLY A 68 8.77 -6.50 8.90
CA GLY A 68 9.75 -5.77 9.70
C GLY A 68 10.87 -5.17 8.86
N SER A 69 11.59 -4.22 9.44
CA SER A 69 12.72 -3.56 8.81
C SER A 69 14.03 -4.29 9.05
N GLY A 70 15.03 -4.02 8.21
CA GLY A 70 16.38 -4.55 8.37
C GLY A 70 16.52 -6.07 8.21
N ALA A 71 17.50 -6.65 8.88
CA ALA A 71 17.87 -8.07 8.74
C ALA A 71 16.78 -9.05 9.20
N GLU A 72 16.01 -8.69 10.22
CA GLU A 72 14.90 -9.51 10.70
C GLU A 72 13.79 -9.60 9.66
N GLY A 73 13.41 -8.48 9.05
CA GLY A 73 12.42 -8.47 7.98
C GLY A 73 12.81 -9.38 6.83
N VAL A 74 14.06 -9.32 6.38
CA VAL A 74 14.60 -10.20 5.32
C VAL A 74 14.51 -11.68 5.72
N ALA A 75 14.92 -12.03 6.93
CA ALA A 75 14.86 -13.41 7.42
C ALA A 75 13.40 -13.93 7.50
N ARG A 76 12.45 -13.06 7.79
CA ARG A 76 11.02 -13.42 7.85
C ARG A 76 10.43 -13.59 6.45
N VAL A 77 10.86 -12.83 5.45
CA VAL A 77 10.40 -13.00 4.05
C VAL A 77 10.62 -14.42 3.56
N GLU A 78 11.76 -15.05 3.83
CA GLU A 78 12.03 -16.42 3.43
C GLU A 78 11.09 -17.44 4.11
N ARG A 79 10.74 -17.20 5.37
CA ARG A 79 9.78 -18.05 6.10
C ARG A 79 8.36 -17.85 5.58
N PHE A 80 7.97 -16.60 5.33
CA PHE A 80 6.69 -16.26 4.72
C PHE A 80 6.53 -16.90 3.35
N GLN A 81 7.55 -16.81 2.48
CA GLN A 81 7.56 -17.45 1.17
C GLN A 81 7.36 -18.98 1.27
N ARG A 82 8.02 -19.64 2.22
CA ARG A 82 7.80 -21.09 2.44
C ARG A 82 6.40 -21.41 2.93
N TRP A 83 5.85 -20.59 3.81
CA TRP A 83 4.49 -20.76 4.31
C TRP A 83 3.45 -20.56 3.19
N LEU A 84 3.64 -19.55 2.35
CA LEU A 84 2.74 -19.24 1.25
C LEU A 84 2.90 -20.23 0.07
N GLY A 85 4.10 -20.74 -0.16
CA GLY A 85 4.43 -21.56 -1.33
C GLY A 85 4.58 -20.75 -2.62
N SER A 86 4.70 -19.42 -2.55
CA SER A 86 4.83 -18.51 -3.70
C SER A 86 6.15 -17.74 -3.67
N THR A 87 6.62 -17.33 -4.85
CA THR A 87 7.81 -16.48 -4.93
C THR A 87 7.49 -15.05 -4.49
N VAL A 88 8.15 -14.58 -3.44
CA VAL A 88 8.10 -13.19 -3.00
C VAL A 88 9.16 -12.38 -3.76
N THR A 89 8.73 -11.38 -4.51
CA THR A 89 9.61 -10.55 -5.34
C THR A 89 9.64 -9.08 -4.92
N VAL A 90 8.79 -8.67 -4.00
CA VAL A 90 8.79 -7.32 -3.44
C VAL A 90 9.32 -7.35 -2.03
N GLY A 91 10.50 -6.77 -1.81
CA GLY A 91 11.02 -6.48 -0.48
C GLY A 91 10.61 -5.07 -0.10
N ARG A 92 10.00 -4.92 1.07
CA ARG A 92 9.52 -3.63 1.55
C ARG A 92 10.11 -3.31 2.91
N THR A 93 10.57 -2.08 3.08
CA THR A 93 11.10 -1.57 4.34
C THR A 93 10.75 -0.10 4.54
N TYR A 94 10.76 0.34 5.78
CA TYR A 94 10.64 1.74 6.15
C TYR A 94 11.98 2.28 6.61
N LEU A 95 12.23 3.53 6.29
CA LEU A 95 13.23 4.32 6.99
C LEU A 95 12.58 4.94 8.22
N PRO A 96 13.22 4.89 9.39
CA PRO A 96 12.76 5.66 10.55
C PRO A 96 12.79 7.16 10.23
N GLY A 97 11.99 7.91 10.95
CA GLY A 97 11.89 9.35 10.72
C GLY A 97 12.17 10.17 11.98
N ASP A 98 12.95 9.64 12.92
CA ASP A 98 13.26 10.35 14.17
C ASP A 98 14.33 11.43 13.97
N SER A 99 15.24 11.19 13.04
CA SER A 99 16.36 12.08 12.70
C SER A 99 16.65 12.09 11.19
N TRP A 100 17.43 13.08 10.73
CA TRP A 100 17.88 13.10 9.33
C TRP A 100 18.81 11.94 8.99
N ASP A 101 19.62 11.47 9.94
CA ASP A 101 20.46 10.26 9.74
C ASP A 101 19.61 9.03 9.45
N ASP A 102 18.40 8.95 10.01
CA ASP A 102 17.44 7.88 9.72
C ASP A 102 16.87 8.00 8.31
N VAL A 103 16.56 9.22 7.87
CA VAL A 103 16.05 9.48 6.52
C VAL A 103 17.15 9.22 5.46
N GLU A 104 18.43 9.46 5.77
CA GLU A 104 19.56 9.18 4.87
C GLU A 104 19.81 7.67 4.68
N GLY A 105 19.11 6.82 5.41
CA GLY A 105 19.08 5.37 5.23
C GLY A 105 20.14 4.63 6.03
N PRO A 106 19.85 4.26 7.28
CA PRO A 106 20.78 3.55 8.14
C PRO A 106 21.25 2.23 7.52
N PRO A 107 22.56 1.93 7.53
CA PRO A 107 23.10 0.70 6.92
C PRO A 107 22.46 -0.59 7.44
N GLN A 108 22.09 -0.64 8.71
CA GLN A 108 21.44 -1.80 9.34
C GLN A 108 20.04 -2.08 8.77
N ILE A 109 19.40 -1.08 8.15
CA ILE A 109 18.12 -1.24 7.48
C ILE A 109 18.33 -1.55 5.99
N LEU A 110 19.09 -0.72 5.28
CA LEU A 110 19.20 -0.83 3.81
C LEU A 110 20.05 -2.01 3.35
N GLN A 111 21.20 -2.28 3.98
CA GLN A 111 22.12 -3.32 3.50
C GLN A 111 21.51 -4.74 3.47
N PRO A 112 20.72 -5.21 4.45
CA PRO A 112 20.09 -6.52 4.36
C PRO A 112 19.13 -6.61 3.16
N TRP A 113 18.33 -5.58 2.93
CA TRP A 113 17.34 -5.55 1.85
C TRP A 113 17.97 -5.41 0.46
N THR A 114 19.03 -4.62 0.32
CA THR A 114 19.75 -4.49 -0.96
C THR A 114 20.44 -5.80 -1.35
N ARG A 115 21.07 -6.51 -0.40
CA ARG A 115 21.64 -7.86 -0.63
C ARG A 115 20.53 -8.87 -0.99
N TRP A 116 19.38 -8.81 -0.32
CA TRP A 116 18.24 -9.67 -0.64
C TRP A 116 17.76 -9.42 -2.08
N ARG A 117 17.63 -8.15 -2.47
CA ARG A 117 17.26 -7.78 -3.83
C ARG A 117 18.29 -8.24 -4.86
N GLU A 118 19.58 -8.03 -4.61
CA GLU A 118 20.67 -8.38 -5.51
C GLU A 118 20.77 -9.89 -5.77
N ALA A 119 20.34 -10.73 -4.84
CA ALA A 119 20.39 -12.19 -4.96
C ALA A 119 19.44 -12.77 -6.01
N ASP A 120 18.45 -12.03 -6.50
CA ASP A 120 17.50 -12.46 -7.54
C ASP A 120 17.07 -11.26 -8.40
N PRO A 121 17.35 -11.25 -9.73
CA PRO A 121 17.02 -10.13 -10.60
C PRO A 121 15.50 -9.86 -10.76
N ARG A 122 14.64 -10.78 -10.33
CA ARG A 122 13.18 -10.59 -10.30
C ARG A 122 12.73 -9.74 -9.13
N ARG A 123 13.60 -9.51 -8.14
CA ARG A 123 13.26 -8.79 -6.91
C ARG A 123 13.33 -7.28 -7.11
N MET A 124 12.37 -6.59 -6.54
CA MET A 124 12.37 -5.14 -6.40
C MET A 124 12.46 -4.75 -4.92
N LEU A 125 13.05 -3.61 -4.66
CA LEU A 125 13.08 -3.00 -3.33
C LEU A 125 12.13 -1.80 -3.33
N VAL A 126 11.24 -1.78 -2.34
CA VAL A 126 10.31 -0.68 -2.04
C VAL A 126 10.72 -0.08 -0.71
N VAL A 127 10.98 1.22 -0.68
CA VAL A 127 11.45 1.94 0.52
C VAL A 127 10.47 3.05 0.83
N ASN A 128 9.82 2.97 2.00
CA ASN A 128 9.02 4.06 2.53
C ASN A 128 9.96 5.10 3.14
N VAL A 129 9.87 6.33 2.62
CA VAL A 129 10.77 7.44 2.97
C VAL A 129 9.97 8.60 3.56
N PRO A 130 10.23 9.00 4.82
CA PRO A 130 9.59 10.17 5.42
C PRO A 130 9.96 11.46 4.68
N MET A 131 9.02 12.41 4.62
CA MET A 131 9.31 13.73 4.03
C MET A 131 9.91 14.72 5.01
N MET A 132 9.88 14.41 6.30
CA MET A 132 10.49 15.27 7.33
C MET A 132 10.85 14.46 8.57
N THR A 133 11.57 15.11 9.46
CA THR A 133 11.92 14.58 10.77
C THR A 133 11.64 15.65 11.84
N PRO A 134 11.08 15.27 13.01
CA PRO A 134 10.51 13.95 13.29
C PRO A 134 9.28 13.64 12.43
N ASN A 135 8.98 12.35 12.17
CA ASN A 135 7.87 11.95 11.31
C ASN A 135 6.56 11.70 12.08
N GLU A 136 6.66 11.35 13.39
CA GLU A 136 5.53 10.87 14.20
C GLU A 136 5.46 11.58 15.58
N ALA A 137 5.95 12.82 15.68
CA ALA A 137 5.95 13.57 16.94
C ALA A 137 4.62 14.30 17.24
N GLY A 138 3.69 14.30 16.29
CA GLY A 138 2.40 15.00 16.43
C GLY A 138 2.56 16.50 16.45
N LEU A 139 3.40 17.04 15.57
CA LEU A 139 3.70 18.49 15.50
C LEU A 139 2.44 19.31 15.20
N PRO A 140 2.29 20.49 15.82
CA PRO A 140 1.19 21.41 15.51
C PRO A 140 1.16 21.80 14.02
N PRO A 141 -0.02 22.00 13.40
CA PRO A 141 -0.14 22.33 11.98
C PRO A 141 0.71 23.53 11.52
N VAL A 142 0.87 24.55 12.37
CA VAL A 142 1.71 25.73 12.06
C VAL A 142 3.19 25.39 11.95
N VAL A 143 3.67 24.44 12.75
CA VAL A 143 5.06 23.95 12.70
C VAL A 143 5.26 23.12 11.45
N VAL A 144 4.35 22.18 11.16
CA VAL A 144 4.36 21.37 9.94
C VAL A 144 4.37 22.27 8.70
N ALA A 145 3.48 23.28 8.64
CA ALA A 145 3.45 24.24 7.53
C ALA A 145 4.77 25.01 7.36
N SER A 146 5.45 25.32 8.46
CA SER A 146 6.76 26.01 8.42
C SER A 146 7.85 25.08 7.86
N LEU A 147 7.89 23.81 8.32
CA LEU A 147 8.83 22.81 7.83
C LEU A 147 8.60 22.50 6.34
N LEU A 148 7.35 22.36 5.92
CA LEU A 148 7.00 22.16 4.50
C LEU A 148 7.49 23.32 3.62
N ARG A 149 7.35 24.57 4.06
CA ARG A 149 7.90 25.73 3.34
C ARG A 149 9.43 25.72 3.32
N GLY A 150 10.06 25.31 4.42
CA GLY A 150 11.50 25.08 4.47
C GLY A 150 11.96 24.06 3.44
N GLY A 151 11.29 22.90 3.39
CA GLY A 151 11.53 21.88 2.37
C GLY A 151 11.27 22.40 0.95
N ALA A 152 10.17 23.11 0.73
CA ALA A 152 9.86 23.75 -0.55
C ALA A 152 10.91 24.76 -1.01
N SER A 153 11.65 25.38 -0.10
CA SER A 153 12.78 26.27 -0.40
C SER A 153 14.12 25.55 -0.60
N GLY A 154 14.18 24.24 -0.35
CA GLY A 154 15.36 23.39 -0.56
C GLY A 154 16.22 23.15 0.67
N ALA A 155 15.73 23.51 1.86
CA ALA A 155 16.50 23.36 3.10
C ALA A 155 16.95 21.92 3.39
N PHE A 156 16.23 20.91 2.84
CA PHE A 156 16.45 19.50 3.15
C PHE A 156 16.93 18.65 1.95
N ASP A 157 17.17 19.26 0.79
CA ASP A 157 17.58 18.55 -0.44
C ASP A 157 18.81 17.66 -0.23
N GLY A 158 19.77 18.12 0.61
CA GLY A 158 21.03 17.43 0.89
C GLY A 158 20.83 16.04 1.50
N HIS A 159 19.84 15.87 2.35
CA HIS A 159 19.53 14.59 3.02
C HIS A 159 19.01 13.56 2.01
N TYR A 160 18.12 13.95 1.11
CA TYR A 160 17.61 13.06 0.06
C TYR A 160 18.65 12.75 -1.01
N GLN A 161 19.57 13.67 -1.29
CA GLN A 161 20.74 13.35 -2.11
C GLN A 161 21.66 12.34 -1.42
N ALA A 162 21.82 12.43 -0.08
CA ALA A 162 22.59 11.45 0.69
C ALA A 162 21.96 10.06 0.63
N LEU A 163 20.64 9.95 0.85
CA LEU A 163 19.89 8.70 0.68
C LEU A 163 20.05 8.13 -0.74
N ALA A 164 19.89 8.98 -1.76
CA ALA A 164 20.01 8.55 -3.15
C ALA A 164 21.42 8.01 -3.46
N ARG A 165 22.49 8.72 -3.02
CA ARG A 165 23.87 8.23 -3.15
C ARG A 165 24.08 6.91 -2.43
N HIS A 166 23.50 6.76 -1.23
CA HIS A 166 23.62 5.53 -0.46
C HIS A 166 22.94 4.36 -1.18
N LEU A 167 21.71 4.50 -1.65
CA LEU A 167 21.00 3.47 -2.41
C LEU A 167 21.73 3.11 -3.70
N VAL A 168 22.23 4.09 -4.45
CA VAL A 168 23.03 3.84 -5.67
C VAL A 168 24.31 3.07 -5.34
N SER A 169 25.01 3.43 -4.26
CA SER A 169 26.24 2.72 -3.83
C SER A 169 26.00 1.26 -3.43
N LEU A 170 24.76 0.95 -3.05
CA LEU A 170 24.31 -0.40 -2.71
C LEU A 170 23.65 -1.13 -3.90
N ASN A 171 23.87 -0.70 -5.13
CA ASN A 171 23.26 -1.22 -6.37
C ASN A 171 21.71 -1.19 -6.36
N ALA A 172 21.10 -0.33 -5.55
CA ALA A 172 19.64 -0.20 -5.39
C ALA A 172 19.11 1.14 -5.96
N GLY A 173 19.79 1.73 -6.92
CA GLY A 173 19.41 3.01 -7.55
C GLY A 173 18.11 2.95 -8.38
N ASP A 174 17.50 1.79 -8.55
CA ASP A 174 16.23 1.55 -9.25
C ASP A 174 15.09 1.19 -8.29
N SER A 175 15.27 1.37 -6.98
CA SER A 175 14.24 1.14 -5.97
C SER A 175 12.98 1.98 -6.23
N VAL A 176 11.84 1.47 -5.77
CA VAL A 176 10.61 2.26 -5.65
C VAL A 176 10.67 3.02 -4.34
N ILE A 177 10.46 4.33 -4.41
CA ILE A 177 10.42 5.21 -3.25
C ILE A 177 8.97 5.59 -2.97
N VAL A 178 8.42 5.08 -1.89
CA VAL A 178 7.12 5.51 -1.35
C VAL A 178 7.39 6.73 -0.49
N LEU A 179 7.23 7.92 -1.09
CA LEU A 179 7.65 9.17 -0.48
C LEU A 179 6.49 9.81 0.29
N GLY A 180 6.64 9.98 1.60
CA GLY A 180 5.66 10.66 2.44
C GLY A 180 4.28 10.03 2.34
N TRP A 181 4.19 8.74 2.64
CA TRP A 181 2.95 7.95 2.58
C TRP A 181 1.86 8.48 3.52
N GLU A 182 0.59 8.15 3.23
CA GLU A 182 -0.59 8.55 4.02
C GLU A 182 -0.70 10.07 4.29
N MET A 183 -0.18 10.88 3.37
CA MET A 183 -0.07 12.33 3.51
C MET A 183 -1.41 13.07 3.62
N ASN A 184 -2.50 12.44 3.21
CA ASN A 184 -3.84 13.01 3.30
C ASN A 184 -4.49 12.84 4.67
N GLY A 185 -3.84 12.09 5.59
CA GLY A 185 -4.23 11.92 6.98
C GLY A 185 -3.63 12.98 7.92
N ASP A 186 -3.77 12.72 9.22
CA ASP A 186 -3.26 13.59 10.29
C ASP A 186 -2.23 12.91 11.22
N VAL A 187 -1.92 11.64 10.97
CA VAL A 187 -1.01 10.83 11.80
C VAL A 187 0.44 11.28 11.67
N TYR A 188 0.91 11.43 10.42
CA TYR A 188 2.32 11.76 10.17
C TYR A 188 2.56 13.27 10.15
N ASP A 189 3.76 13.67 10.59
CA ASP A 189 4.16 15.09 10.54
C ASP A 189 4.46 15.54 9.10
N GLY A 190 4.74 14.60 8.19
CA GLY A 190 4.83 14.82 6.75
C GLY A 190 3.49 15.06 6.03
N ARG A 191 2.39 15.27 6.76
CA ARG A 191 1.04 15.45 6.20
C ARG A 191 0.88 16.71 5.36
N CYS A 192 -0.02 16.63 4.38
CA CYS A 192 -0.20 17.66 3.34
C CYS A 192 -1.09 18.83 3.81
N ALA A 193 -2.15 18.55 4.60
CA ALA A 193 -3.20 19.51 4.94
C ALA A 193 -2.73 20.90 5.44
N PRO A 194 -1.66 21.01 6.27
CA PRO A 194 -1.23 22.32 6.78
C PRO A 194 -0.70 23.31 5.73
N ALA A 195 -0.17 22.83 4.59
CA ALA A 195 0.34 23.65 3.51
C ALA A 195 0.44 22.88 2.18
N PRO A 196 -0.68 22.56 1.49
CA PRO A 196 -0.69 21.65 0.33
C PRO A 196 0.24 22.08 -0.81
N ASP A 197 0.32 23.37 -1.14
CA ASP A 197 1.20 23.84 -2.23
C ASP A 197 2.68 23.74 -1.87
N ALA A 198 3.03 24.03 -0.61
CA ALA A 198 4.39 23.83 -0.13
C ALA A 198 4.75 22.34 -0.09
N TRP A 199 3.81 21.48 0.30
CA TRP A 199 3.96 20.02 0.30
C TRP A 199 4.27 19.50 -1.11
N LYS A 200 3.46 19.86 -2.10
CA LYS A 200 3.67 19.49 -3.52
C LYS A 200 5.02 19.98 -4.03
N THR A 201 5.38 21.23 -3.73
CA THR A 201 6.66 21.81 -4.13
C THR A 201 7.82 21.06 -3.48
N TYR A 202 7.73 20.75 -2.20
CA TYR A 202 8.75 20.00 -1.46
C TYR A 202 8.90 18.57 -2.00
N TRP A 203 7.80 17.87 -2.23
CA TRP A 203 7.81 16.53 -2.83
C TRP A 203 8.55 16.53 -4.19
N ARG A 204 8.25 17.49 -5.05
CA ARG A 204 8.93 17.69 -6.35
C ARG A 204 10.42 17.96 -6.19
N ARG A 205 10.83 18.72 -5.18
CA ARG A 205 12.25 18.98 -4.89
C ARG A 205 12.98 17.72 -4.45
N ILE A 206 12.38 16.92 -3.59
CA ILE A 206 12.94 15.63 -3.17
C ILE A 206 13.19 14.76 -4.40
N VAL A 207 12.19 14.59 -5.26
CA VAL A 207 12.33 13.82 -6.50
C VAL A 207 13.46 14.37 -7.36
N ALA A 208 13.54 15.67 -7.57
CA ALA A 208 14.61 16.29 -8.34
C ALA A 208 15.99 16.05 -7.71
N ALA A 209 16.12 16.23 -6.40
CA ALA A 209 17.35 16.01 -5.64
C ALA A 209 17.84 14.56 -5.74
N MET A 210 16.93 13.59 -5.63
CA MET A 210 17.27 12.15 -5.74
C MET A 210 17.61 11.75 -7.17
N ARG A 211 16.84 12.20 -8.17
CA ARG A 211 17.10 11.92 -9.60
C ARG A 211 18.38 12.56 -10.13
N ALA A 212 18.86 13.64 -9.51
CA ALA A 212 20.13 14.29 -9.89
C ALA A 212 21.38 13.47 -9.55
N VAL A 213 21.28 12.43 -8.72
CA VAL A 213 22.42 11.58 -8.34
C VAL A 213 22.78 10.64 -9.51
N PRO A 214 24.03 10.62 -9.99
CA PRO A 214 24.45 9.72 -11.06
C PRO A 214 24.17 8.25 -10.70
N GLY A 215 23.52 7.50 -11.61
CA GLY A 215 23.12 6.11 -11.40
C GLY A 215 21.72 5.96 -10.77
N ALA A 216 21.06 7.04 -10.37
CA ALA A 216 19.68 7.01 -9.89
C ALA A 216 18.71 6.70 -11.04
N ARG A 217 17.84 5.74 -10.81
CA ARG A 217 16.72 5.33 -11.67
C ARG A 217 15.47 5.05 -10.83
N PHE A 218 15.33 5.77 -9.70
CA PHE A 218 14.22 5.59 -8.77
C PHE A 218 12.88 5.81 -9.45
N ARG A 219 11.89 5.02 -9.04
CA ARG A 219 10.48 5.26 -9.32
C ARG A 219 9.83 5.79 -8.05
N PHE A 220 8.99 6.80 -8.21
CA PHE A 220 8.32 7.45 -7.08
C PHE A 220 6.86 7.05 -7.03
N ASP A 221 6.46 6.52 -5.89
CA ASP A 221 5.10 6.07 -5.62
C ASP A 221 4.42 7.06 -4.69
N PHE A 222 3.26 7.56 -5.13
CA PHE A 222 2.39 8.45 -4.38
C PHE A 222 1.30 7.61 -3.72
N ALA A 223 1.45 7.31 -2.43
CA ALA A 223 0.61 6.39 -1.66
C ALA A 223 -0.16 7.10 -0.54
N PRO A 224 -1.34 7.66 -0.81
CA PRO A 224 -2.25 8.16 0.21
C PRO A 224 -2.98 7.02 0.94
N ASN A 225 -3.58 7.34 2.09
CA ASN A 225 -4.68 6.57 2.66
C ASN A 225 -5.83 6.49 1.67
N ARG A 226 -6.43 5.30 1.54
CA ARG A 226 -7.66 5.08 0.77
C ARG A 226 -8.82 5.91 1.32
N GLY A 227 -9.53 6.58 0.43
CA GLY A 227 -10.71 7.35 0.79
C GLY A 227 -10.43 8.81 1.12
N HIS A 228 -11.44 9.45 1.71
CA HIS A 228 -11.33 10.80 2.25
C HIS A 228 -10.86 10.70 3.70
N ASP A 229 -9.70 11.29 3.98
CA ASP A 229 -9.16 11.42 5.34
C ASP A 229 -9.20 12.91 5.77
N ALA A 230 -8.15 13.47 6.36
CA ALA A 230 -8.13 14.90 6.73
C ALA A 230 -8.34 15.81 5.52
N VAL A 231 -7.82 15.44 4.35
CA VAL A 231 -8.06 16.11 3.06
C VAL A 231 -8.23 15.07 1.94
N PRO A 232 -8.92 15.43 0.84
CA PRO A 232 -8.89 14.63 -0.38
C PRO A 232 -7.43 14.44 -0.85
N TRP A 233 -7.00 13.21 -1.06
CA TRP A 233 -5.61 12.95 -1.47
C TRP A 233 -5.23 13.60 -2.80
N THR A 234 -6.19 13.90 -3.67
CA THR A 234 -5.97 14.61 -4.94
C THR A 234 -5.45 16.02 -4.74
N GLU A 235 -5.71 16.65 -3.61
CA GLU A 235 -5.17 17.98 -3.27
C GLU A 235 -3.67 17.95 -3.03
N CYS A 236 -3.13 16.80 -2.63
CA CYS A 236 -1.73 16.57 -2.36
C CYS A 236 -0.93 16.10 -3.60
N TYR A 237 -1.59 15.81 -4.72
CA TYR A 237 -0.93 15.24 -5.89
C TYR A 237 0.10 16.20 -6.50
N PRO A 238 1.40 15.82 -6.55
CA PRO A 238 2.46 16.75 -6.92
C PRO A 238 2.67 16.91 -8.44
N GLY A 239 2.06 16.06 -9.26
CA GLY A 239 2.11 16.15 -10.72
C GLY A 239 2.64 14.90 -11.42
N ASP A 240 2.23 14.73 -12.68
CA ASP A 240 2.47 13.52 -13.47
C ASP A 240 3.94 13.29 -13.81
N ASP A 241 4.73 14.34 -13.89
CA ASP A 241 6.16 14.31 -14.25
C ASP A 241 7.08 13.81 -13.13
N VAL A 242 6.58 13.82 -11.89
CA VAL A 242 7.35 13.41 -10.71
C VAL A 242 6.80 12.16 -10.01
N VAL A 243 5.61 11.69 -10.38
CA VAL A 243 5.00 10.47 -9.86
C VAL A 243 5.05 9.38 -10.93
N ASP A 244 5.57 8.20 -10.60
CA ASP A 244 5.66 7.06 -11.52
C ASP A 244 4.55 6.02 -11.27
N VAL A 245 4.06 5.92 -10.03
CA VAL A 245 3.03 4.96 -9.59
C VAL A 245 2.03 5.68 -8.71
N ILE A 246 0.74 5.36 -8.85
CA ILE A 246 -0.34 5.86 -8.00
C ILE A 246 -0.70 4.77 -6.99
N GLY A 247 -0.14 4.87 -5.79
CA GLY A 247 -0.38 3.95 -4.68
C GLY A 247 -1.67 4.22 -3.92
N SER A 248 -1.98 3.32 -3.01
CA SER A 248 -2.97 3.51 -1.95
C SER A 248 -2.67 2.57 -0.79
N ASP A 249 -2.61 3.11 0.41
CA ASP A 249 -2.57 2.32 1.62
C ASP A 249 -4.02 1.97 2.00
N SER A 250 -4.33 0.66 1.96
CA SER A 250 -5.69 0.16 1.94
C SER A 250 -5.88 -0.89 3.02
N TYR A 251 -6.49 -0.50 4.13
CA TYR A 251 -6.81 -1.40 5.23
C TYR A 251 -8.31 -1.67 5.32
N ASP A 252 -8.67 -2.81 5.96
CA ASP A 252 -10.06 -3.21 6.21
C ASP A 252 -10.69 -2.35 7.30
N GLN A 253 -11.00 -1.10 6.95
CA GLN A 253 -11.61 -0.07 7.79
C GLN A 253 -12.37 0.95 6.93
N PRO A 254 -13.38 1.65 7.48
CA PRO A 254 -13.88 1.58 8.85
C PRO A 254 -14.64 0.28 9.14
N PRO A 255 -15.00 0.02 10.42
CA PRO A 255 -15.77 -1.16 10.79
C PRO A 255 -17.14 -1.22 10.13
N GLY A 256 -17.51 -2.41 9.64
CA GLY A 256 -18.86 -2.70 9.10
C GLY A 256 -19.06 -2.36 7.64
N GLU A 257 -18.10 -1.76 6.96
CA GLU A 257 -18.17 -1.55 5.51
C GLU A 257 -17.81 -2.82 4.73
N SER A 258 -18.47 -3.02 3.60
CA SER A 258 -18.19 -4.08 2.63
C SER A 258 -17.01 -3.70 1.73
N PHE A 259 -16.42 -4.68 1.05
CA PHE A 259 -15.35 -4.41 0.07
C PHE A 259 -15.83 -3.51 -1.08
N GLN A 260 -17.11 -3.61 -1.47
CA GLN A 260 -17.69 -2.75 -2.51
C GLN A 260 -17.74 -1.27 -2.08
N GLU A 261 -18.01 -1.02 -0.80
CA GLU A 261 -17.96 0.35 -0.25
C GLU A 261 -16.55 0.93 -0.30
N TYR A 262 -15.51 0.11 -0.09
CA TYR A 262 -14.11 0.54 -0.26
C TYR A 262 -13.77 0.90 -1.71
N ILE A 263 -14.40 0.25 -2.67
CA ILE A 263 -14.26 0.59 -4.10
C ILE A 263 -14.94 1.93 -4.39
N ASP A 264 -16.20 2.08 -3.98
CA ASP A 264 -17.10 3.13 -4.45
C ASP A 264 -17.05 4.43 -3.60
N GLN A 265 -16.47 4.39 -2.40
CA GLN A 265 -16.36 5.58 -1.55
C GLN A 265 -15.62 6.72 -2.28
N PRO A 266 -15.91 7.98 -1.92
CA PRO A 266 -15.15 9.11 -2.43
C PRO A 266 -13.64 8.93 -2.18
N TYR A 267 -12.83 9.12 -3.22
CA TYR A 267 -11.36 8.90 -3.18
C TYR A 267 -10.94 7.46 -2.84
N GLY A 268 -11.85 6.49 -3.01
CA GLY A 268 -11.62 5.06 -2.81
C GLY A 268 -10.85 4.40 -3.94
N MET A 269 -10.90 3.06 -3.97
CA MET A 269 -10.09 2.26 -4.92
C MET A 269 -10.45 2.54 -6.38
N LYS A 270 -11.75 2.76 -6.70
CA LYS A 270 -12.17 3.14 -8.04
C LYS A 270 -11.61 4.51 -8.44
N ALA A 271 -11.65 5.48 -7.54
CA ALA A 271 -11.08 6.80 -7.80
C ALA A 271 -9.58 6.75 -8.05
N GLN A 272 -8.83 5.90 -7.31
CA GLN A 272 -7.41 5.64 -7.55
C GLN A 272 -7.18 5.07 -8.96
N ALA A 273 -7.90 4.01 -9.31
CA ALA A 273 -7.75 3.33 -10.60
C ALA A 273 -8.08 4.26 -11.79
N ASP A 274 -9.19 5.00 -11.71
CA ASP A 274 -9.60 5.96 -12.74
C ASP A 274 -8.57 7.11 -12.87
N PHE A 275 -8.08 7.62 -11.74
CA PHE A 275 -7.08 8.69 -11.70
C PHE A 275 -5.75 8.26 -12.34
N ALA A 276 -5.33 7.03 -12.08
CA ALA A 276 -4.13 6.44 -12.67
C ALA A 276 -4.30 6.17 -14.18
N ALA A 277 -5.45 5.63 -14.58
CA ALA A 277 -5.74 5.26 -15.96
C ALA A 277 -5.68 6.45 -16.91
N VAL A 278 -6.28 7.60 -16.55
CA VAL A 278 -6.25 8.81 -17.40
C VAL A 278 -4.85 9.42 -17.53
N ARG A 279 -3.91 9.01 -16.65
CA ARG A 279 -2.49 9.42 -16.65
C ARG A 279 -1.56 8.37 -17.25
N GLY A 280 -2.10 7.23 -17.69
CA GLY A 280 -1.31 6.11 -18.20
C GLY A 280 -0.36 5.50 -17.16
N LYS A 281 -0.68 5.61 -15.86
CA LYS A 281 0.17 5.11 -14.78
C LYS A 281 -0.39 3.81 -14.20
N PRO A 282 0.48 2.90 -13.72
CA PRO A 282 0.03 1.77 -12.93
C PRO A 282 -0.38 2.24 -11.52
N ILE A 283 -1.22 1.43 -10.87
CA ILE A 283 -1.50 1.57 -9.43
C ILE A 283 -0.61 0.63 -8.61
N SER A 284 -0.54 0.85 -7.32
CA SER A 284 0.10 -0.05 -6.35
C SER A 284 -0.69 -0.11 -5.05
N PHE A 285 -0.42 -1.16 -4.29
CA PHE A 285 -0.85 -1.29 -2.90
C PHE A 285 0.40 -1.53 -2.05
N PRO A 286 1.16 -0.46 -1.73
CA PRO A 286 2.35 -0.57 -0.87
C PRO A 286 2.00 -1.16 0.48
N GLU A 287 0.82 -0.79 1.00
CA GLU A 287 0.26 -1.25 2.25
C GLU A 287 -1.18 -1.69 2.09
N TRP A 288 -1.47 -2.91 2.55
CA TRP A 288 -2.84 -3.36 2.73
C TRP A 288 -2.91 -4.48 3.76
N GLY A 289 -4.07 -4.70 4.32
CA GLY A 289 -4.26 -5.74 5.32
C GLY A 289 -5.58 -5.62 6.07
N LEU A 290 -5.82 -6.59 6.94
CA LEU A 290 -6.96 -6.59 7.84
C LEU A 290 -6.81 -5.47 8.88
N PHE A 291 -7.91 -5.03 9.48
CA PHE A 291 -7.85 -4.08 10.59
C PHE A 291 -9.07 -4.16 11.50
N ARG A 292 -10.06 -3.26 11.34
CA ARG A 292 -11.13 -3.06 12.31
C ARG A 292 -12.30 -4.02 12.17
N ASN A 293 -12.36 -4.78 11.06
CA ASN A 293 -13.38 -5.81 10.84
C ASN A 293 -12.91 -7.21 11.28
N SER A 294 -11.82 -7.30 12.07
CA SER A 294 -11.27 -8.56 12.60
C SER A 294 -10.85 -9.54 11.48
N ASP A 295 -11.06 -10.85 11.69
CA ASP A 295 -10.76 -11.90 10.72
C ASP A 295 -11.79 -11.89 9.58
N ASN A 296 -11.49 -11.13 8.51
CA ASN A 296 -12.37 -10.87 7.37
C ASN A 296 -11.83 -11.49 6.06
N PRO A 297 -12.15 -12.75 5.75
CA PRO A 297 -11.72 -13.38 4.51
C PRO A 297 -12.32 -12.75 3.25
N GLU A 298 -13.49 -12.09 3.34
CA GLU A 298 -14.11 -11.40 2.20
C GLU A 298 -13.26 -10.20 1.75
N TYR A 299 -12.62 -9.51 2.69
CA TYR A 299 -11.68 -8.44 2.38
C TYR A 299 -10.45 -8.98 1.62
N ILE A 300 -9.89 -10.12 2.04
CA ILE A 300 -8.77 -10.77 1.36
C ILE A 300 -9.14 -11.17 -0.06
N GLN A 301 -10.33 -11.77 -0.26
CA GLN A 301 -10.85 -12.12 -1.58
C GLN A 301 -11.03 -10.87 -2.45
N GLY A 302 -11.65 -9.83 -1.91
CA GLY A 302 -11.88 -8.59 -2.65
C GLY A 302 -10.57 -7.92 -3.08
N MET A 303 -9.57 -7.83 -2.20
CA MET A 303 -8.26 -7.28 -2.54
C MET A 303 -7.56 -8.11 -3.62
N HIS A 304 -7.59 -9.43 -3.52
CA HIS A 304 -7.04 -10.30 -4.56
C HIS A 304 -7.69 -10.01 -5.92
N ASP A 305 -9.03 -10.03 -6.00
CA ASP A 305 -9.75 -9.87 -7.26
C ASP A 305 -9.53 -8.48 -7.86
N TRP A 306 -9.45 -7.46 -7.02
CA TRP A 306 -9.11 -6.10 -7.45
C TRP A 306 -7.69 -6.01 -8.00
N ILE A 307 -6.71 -6.52 -7.29
CA ILE A 307 -5.30 -6.54 -7.70
C ILE A 307 -5.14 -7.27 -9.04
N MET A 308 -5.78 -8.43 -9.19
CA MET A 308 -5.64 -9.26 -10.41
C MET A 308 -6.41 -8.71 -11.60
N SER A 309 -7.37 -7.81 -11.41
CA SER A 309 -8.19 -7.22 -12.49
C SER A 309 -7.71 -5.85 -12.96
N HIS A 310 -6.72 -5.23 -12.31
CA HIS A 310 -6.21 -3.90 -12.63
C HIS A 310 -4.73 -3.91 -13.04
N ASN A 311 -4.24 -2.79 -13.57
CA ASN A 311 -2.82 -2.60 -13.90
C ASN A 311 -2.03 -2.26 -12.64
N VAL A 312 -1.71 -3.27 -11.83
CA VAL A 312 -1.01 -3.14 -10.55
C VAL A 312 0.48 -3.39 -10.75
N ALA A 313 1.31 -2.41 -10.40
CA ALA A 313 2.77 -2.50 -10.47
C ALA A 313 3.36 -3.47 -9.45
N TYR A 314 2.82 -3.46 -8.24
CA TYR A 314 3.18 -4.35 -7.13
C TYR A 314 2.17 -4.22 -5.98
N GLN A 315 2.18 -5.21 -5.09
CA GLN A 315 1.42 -5.17 -3.85
C GLN A 315 2.23 -5.76 -2.69
N SER A 316 1.95 -5.32 -1.46
CA SER A 316 2.61 -5.80 -0.26
C SER A 316 1.65 -5.78 0.93
N ILE A 317 1.29 -6.95 1.43
CA ILE A 317 0.49 -7.06 2.65
C ILE A 317 1.31 -6.62 3.87
N THR A 318 0.68 -5.91 4.81
CA THR A 318 1.28 -5.58 6.11
C THR A 318 1.04 -6.74 7.06
N ASP A 319 2.09 -7.52 7.38
CA ASP A 319 1.92 -8.80 8.09
C ASP A 319 2.45 -8.77 9.53
N TYR A 320 1.78 -7.99 10.35
CA TYR A 320 1.83 -8.04 11.82
C TYR A 320 0.40 -7.87 12.38
N CYS A 321 0.15 -8.23 13.64
CA CYS A 321 -1.18 -8.05 14.24
C CYS A 321 -1.54 -6.57 14.41
N PRO A 322 -2.78 -6.17 14.08
CA PRO A 322 -3.91 -7.02 13.67
C PRO A 322 -4.01 -7.28 12.16
N HIS A 323 -3.12 -6.72 11.33
CA HIS A 323 -3.26 -6.62 9.88
C HIS A 323 -2.90 -7.92 9.14
N GLY A 324 -2.05 -8.74 9.72
CA GLY A 324 -1.38 -9.84 9.06
C GLY A 324 -2.20 -11.12 8.97
N VAL A 325 -1.73 -12.00 8.09
CA VAL A 325 -2.32 -13.31 7.81
C VAL A 325 -1.40 -14.48 8.16
N TRP A 326 -0.10 -14.24 8.35
CA TRP A 326 0.87 -15.32 8.59
C TRP A 326 1.16 -15.56 10.06
N GLU A 327 1.76 -14.59 10.76
CA GLU A 327 2.11 -14.73 12.18
C GLU A 327 1.02 -14.16 13.12
N CYS A 328 0.01 -13.50 12.58
CA CYS A 328 -1.11 -13.02 13.37
C CYS A 328 -2.14 -14.12 13.60
N GLY A 329 -2.09 -14.80 14.74
CA GLY A 329 -3.04 -15.86 15.10
C GLY A 329 -4.50 -15.40 15.26
N ALA A 330 -4.78 -14.10 15.17
CA ALA A 330 -6.12 -13.54 15.26
C ALA A 330 -6.94 -13.73 13.96
N ASN A 331 -6.29 -14.01 12.80
CA ASN A 331 -6.92 -14.01 11.49
C ASN A 331 -6.85 -15.37 10.74
N PRO A 332 -7.25 -16.51 11.36
CA PRO A 332 -7.01 -17.83 10.77
C PRO A 332 -7.81 -18.11 9.48
N ARG A 333 -9.03 -17.56 9.33
CA ARG A 333 -9.84 -17.74 8.11
C ARG A 333 -9.26 -16.93 6.96
N SER A 334 -8.89 -15.68 7.22
CA SER A 334 -8.22 -14.81 6.26
C SER A 334 -6.87 -15.37 5.83
N ALA A 335 -6.10 -15.97 6.74
CA ALA A 335 -4.84 -16.66 6.46
C ALA A 335 -5.04 -17.83 5.49
N GLN A 336 -6.10 -18.62 5.67
CA GLN A 336 -6.45 -19.71 4.78
C GLN A 336 -6.77 -19.17 3.37
N VAL A 337 -7.68 -18.20 3.26
CA VAL A 337 -8.08 -17.60 1.98
C VAL A 337 -6.88 -16.95 1.29
N TYR A 338 -6.02 -16.24 2.02
CA TYR A 338 -4.80 -15.65 1.46
C TYR A 338 -3.88 -16.72 0.83
N ARG A 339 -3.70 -17.86 1.50
CA ARG A 339 -2.89 -18.95 0.95
C ARG A 339 -3.54 -19.64 -0.25
N GLU A 340 -4.87 -19.73 -0.28
CA GLU A 340 -5.61 -20.30 -1.42
C GLU A 340 -5.49 -19.41 -2.67
N LEU A 341 -5.49 -18.09 -2.50
CA LEU A 341 -5.51 -17.13 -3.60
C LEU A 341 -4.11 -16.73 -4.09
N PHE A 342 -3.18 -16.48 -3.17
CA PHE A 342 -1.82 -16.04 -3.48
C PHE A 342 -0.78 -17.16 -3.40
N GLY A 343 -1.19 -18.39 -3.01
CA GLY A 343 -0.31 -19.53 -2.86
C GLY A 343 0.00 -20.22 -4.18
N GLY A 344 1.20 -20.83 -4.28
CA GLY A 344 1.61 -21.62 -5.45
C GLY A 344 1.98 -20.80 -6.69
N VAL A 345 2.10 -19.46 -6.56
CA VAL A 345 2.45 -18.57 -7.68
C VAL A 345 3.97 -18.48 -7.83
N THR A 346 4.46 -18.80 -9.03
CA THR A 346 5.88 -18.65 -9.37
C THR A 346 6.08 -17.38 -10.19
N ALA A 347 7.01 -16.52 -9.76
CA ALA A 347 7.39 -15.36 -10.53
C ALA A 347 7.97 -15.77 -11.89
N PRO A 348 7.59 -15.12 -13.01
CA PRO A 348 8.12 -15.42 -14.32
C PRO A 348 9.64 -15.21 -14.35
N SER A 349 10.32 -15.93 -15.27
CA SER A 349 11.75 -15.69 -15.47
C SER A 349 12.01 -14.29 -16.06
N PRO A 350 13.19 -13.70 -15.88
CA PRO A 350 13.53 -12.41 -16.49
C PRO A 350 13.34 -12.36 -18.01
N ALA A 351 13.51 -13.50 -18.69
CA ALA A 351 13.29 -13.61 -20.13
C ALA A 351 11.80 -13.54 -20.51
N GLU A 352 10.91 -14.02 -19.64
CA GLU A 352 9.45 -13.98 -19.84
C GLU A 352 8.87 -12.62 -19.42
N SER A 353 9.51 -11.93 -18.46
CA SER A 353 9.12 -10.61 -17.99
C SER A 353 9.38 -9.51 -19.02
N GLY A 354 10.23 -9.73 -20.02
CA GLY A 354 10.54 -8.77 -21.08
C GLY A 354 9.36 -8.36 -21.96
N ASN A 355 8.21 -9.04 -21.85
CA ASN A 355 6.94 -8.69 -22.51
C ASN A 355 5.95 -7.95 -21.60
N VAL A 356 6.21 -7.85 -20.29
CA VAL A 356 5.47 -6.96 -19.41
C VAL A 356 6.17 -5.60 -19.50
N ALA A 357 5.70 -4.77 -20.41
CA ALA A 357 6.25 -3.45 -20.68
C ALA A 357 6.27 -2.64 -19.36
N THR A 358 7.44 -2.57 -18.74
CA THR A 358 7.73 -1.46 -17.83
C THR A 358 7.63 -0.21 -18.71
N PRO A 359 6.71 0.72 -18.45
CA PRO A 359 6.62 1.92 -19.25
C PRO A 359 8.01 2.57 -19.26
N PRO A 360 8.51 3.03 -20.42
CA PRO A 360 9.82 3.64 -20.52
C PRO A 360 9.87 4.82 -19.53
N ILE A 361 10.94 4.87 -18.74
CA ILE A 361 11.23 6.03 -17.90
C ILE A 361 11.28 7.22 -18.85
N ALA A 362 10.37 8.17 -18.70
CA ALA A 362 10.42 9.40 -19.47
C ALA A 362 11.81 10.03 -19.26
N PRO A 363 12.52 10.45 -20.33
CA PRO A 363 13.79 11.13 -20.16
C PRO A 363 13.55 12.36 -19.25
N PRO A 364 14.52 12.68 -18.38
CA PRO A 364 14.39 13.85 -17.52
C PRO A 364 14.06 15.06 -18.38
N PRO A 365 13.12 15.92 -17.97
CA PRO A 365 12.83 17.13 -18.69
C PRO A 365 14.13 17.91 -18.84
N SER A 366 14.42 18.37 -20.07
CA SER A 366 15.57 19.20 -20.36
C SER A 366 15.55 20.36 -19.37
N ALA A 367 16.70 20.62 -18.74
CA ALA A 367 16.82 21.73 -17.78
C ALA A 367 16.25 23.01 -18.40
N PRO A 368 15.43 23.77 -17.67
CA PRO A 368 14.93 25.05 -18.16
C PRO A 368 16.14 25.92 -18.55
N PRO A 369 16.02 26.69 -19.63
CA PRO A 369 17.09 27.62 -20.02
C PRO A 369 17.41 28.54 -18.83
N PRO A 370 18.67 28.89 -18.62
CA PRO A 370 19.05 29.78 -17.55
C PRO A 370 18.23 31.07 -17.63
N ALA A 371 17.68 31.49 -16.48
CA ALA A 371 16.92 32.72 -16.39
C ALA A 371 17.73 33.89 -16.97
N PRO A 372 17.12 34.82 -17.73
CA PRO A 372 17.83 36.00 -18.22
C PRO A 372 18.45 36.70 -17.04
N ALA A 373 19.72 37.11 -17.19
CA ALA A 373 20.45 37.84 -16.19
C ALA A 373 19.64 39.07 -15.74
N ALA A 374 19.47 39.24 -14.43
CA ALA A 374 18.79 40.38 -13.87
C ALA A 374 19.49 41.68 -14.36
N PRO A 375 18.74 42.71 -14.74
CA PRO A 375 19.35 44.00 -15.10
C PRO A 375 20.17 44.56 -13.92
N PRO A 376 21.28 45.28 -14.19
CA PRO A 376 22.15 45.79 -13.13
C PRO A 376 21.34 46.70 -12.20
N ALA A 377 21.51 46.47 -10.90
CA ALA A 377 20.90 47.29 -9.86
C ALA A 377 21.30 48.76 -10.04
N PHE A 378 20.31 49.63 -10.16
CA PHE A 378 20.55 51.05 -10.14
C PHE A 378 21.21 51.45 -8.80
N ALA A 379 22.32 52.20 -8.87
CA ALA A 379 22.98 52.77 -7.72
C ALA A 379 22.02 53.73 -6.98
N PRO A 380 22.04 53.79 -5.65
CA PRO A 380 21.18 54.69 -4.90
C PRO A 380 21.54 56.16 -5.20
N GLN A 381 20.56 56.91 -5.68
CA GLN A 381 20.67 58.35 -5.84
C GLN A 381 20.73 59.00 -4.46
N SER A 382 21.68 59.90 -4.28
CA SER A 382 21.92 60.69 -3.09
C SER A 382 20.70 61.53 -2.68
N ALA A 383 20.32 61.45 -1.41
CA ALA A 383 19.23 62.23 -0.84
C ALA A 383 19.52 63.75 -0.87
N PRO A 384 18.49 64.57 -1.11
CA PRO A 384 18.65 66.04 -0.97
C PRO A 384 18.67 66.52 0.51
N PRO A 385 19.18 67.69 0.82
CA PRO A 385 19.42 68.10 2.20
C PRO A 385 18.15 68.50 2.96
N SER A 386 18.15 68.21 4.25
CA SER A 386 17.10 68.43 5.24
C SER A 386 16.67 69.92 5.33
N GLY A 387 15.39 70.18 5.03
CA GLY A 387 14.74 71.45 5.32
C GLY A 387 14.02 71.41 6.67
N THR A 388 14.17 72.43 7.45
CA THR A 388 13.67 72.71 8.81
C THR A 388 12.12 72.60 8.88
N ALA A 389 11.60 71.95 9.88
CA ALA A 389 10.17 71.88 10.19
C ALA A 389 9.71 73.05 11.04
N PRO A 390 8.50 73.59 10.88
CA PRO A 390 7.85 74.39 11.91
C PRO A 390 6.88 73.53 12.73
N SER A 391 6.93 73.81 14.05
CA SER A 391 6.06 73.27 15.10
C SER A 391 4.58 73.66 14.87
N GLY A 392 3.67 72.65 14.82
CA GLY A 392 2.25 72.84 14.81
C GLY A 392 1.58 71.96 15.88
N THR A 393 0.87 72.61 16.74
CA THR A 393 0.17 72.18 17.95
C THR A 393 -0.96 71.10 17.60
N VAL A 394 -1.05 70.06 18.38
CA VAL A 394 -2.10 69.04 18.33
C VAL A 394 -3.26 69.44 19.21
N PRO A 395 -4.53 69.38 18.79
CA PRO A 395 -5.66 69.37 19.71
C PRO A 395 -6.12 67.94 19.97
N SER A 396 -6.32 67.58 21.23
CA SER A 396 -6.91 66.36 21.76
C SER A 396 -8.36 66.23 21.31
N GLY A 397 -8.69 65.12 20.68
CA GLY A 397 -10.07 64.71 20.35
C GLY A 397 -10.41 63.39 21.05
N THR A 398 -11.41 63.47 21.91
CA THR A 398 -11.98 62.42 22.75
C THR A 398 -12.70 61.36 21.88
N ALA A 399 -12.43 60.07 22.10
CA ALA A 399 -13.16 58.96 21.50
C ALA A 399 -14.48 58.71 22.27
N PRO A 400 -15.57 58.39 21.59
CA PRO A 400 -16.80 57.98 22.25
C PRO A 400 -16.82 56.49 22.54
N SER A 401 -17.22 56.15 23.77
CA SER A 401 -17.49 54.80 24.30
C SER A 401 -18.70 54.15 23.63
N MET A 402 -18.60 52.90 23.21
CA MET A 402 -19.73 52.08 22.83
C MET A 402 -20.31 51.30 24.04
N PRO A 403 -21.64 51.10 24.12
CA PRO A 403 -22.29 50.40 25.22
C PRO A 403 -22.18 48.87 25.08
N PRO A 404 -22.32 48.11 26.21
CA PRO A 404 -22.23 46.62 26.19
C PRO A 404 -23.53 46.02 25.65
N GLY A 405 -23.38 45.05 24.72
CA GLY A 405 -24.44 44.18 24.21
C GLY A 405 -24.77 43.02 25.18
N PRO A 406 -25.96 42.46 25.11
CA PRO A 406 -26.45 41.48 26.09
C PRO A 406 -25.86 40.08 25.94
N SER A 407 -25.56 39.46 27.08
CA SER A 407 -25.17 38.04 27.21
C SER A 407 -26.24 37.10 26.61
N GLY A 408 -25.88 36.40 25.54
CA GLY A 408 -26.63 35.25 25.03
C GLY A 408 -26.03 33.96 25.56
N ALA A 409 -26.90 33.12 26.18
CA ALA A 409 -26.56 31.83 26.73
C ALA A 409 -26.00 30.87 25.64
N ALA A 410 -24.94 30.15 25.98
CA ALA A 410 -24.38 29.09 25.14
C ALA A 410 -25.33 27.88 25.04
N PRO A 411 -25.50 27.26 23.85
CA PRO A 411 -26.20 25.99 23.75
C PRO A 411 -25.32 24.84 24.30
N PRO A 412 -25.96 23.74 24.77
CA PRO A 412 -25.21 22.62 25.35
C PRO A 412 -24.33 21.94 24.30
N ALA A 413 -23.13 21.57 24.70
CA ALA A 413 -22.16 20.83 23.91
C ALA A 413 -22.74 19.47 23.49
N GLY A 414 -22.85 19.24 22.20
CA GLY A 414 -23.06 17.92 21.62
C GLY A 414 -21.86 17.01 21.88
N PRO A 415 -22.02 15.68 21.86
CA PRO A 415 -20.90 14.77 22.05
C PRO A 415 -19.85 14.98 20.97
N GLY A 416 -18.63 15.24 21.38
CA GLY A 416 -17.49 15.41 20.50
C GLY A 416 -17.24 14.14 19.67
N PRO A 417 -16.66 14.25 18.47
CA PRO A 417 -16.27 13.10 17.69
C PRO A 417 -15.26 12.25 18.47
N ALA A 418 -15.46 10.94 18.42
CA ALA A 418 -14.50 9.98 18.96
C ALA A 418 -13.13 10.19 18.32
N PRO A 419 -12.02 10.03 19.05
CA PRO A 419 -10.70 10.21 18.49
C PRO A 419 -10.49 9.19 17.36
N ALA A 420 -10.06 9.67 16.18
CA ALA A 420 -9.59 8.83 15.10
C ALA A 420 -8.45 7.98 15.65
N SER A 421 -8.59 6.67 15.57
CA SER A 421 -7.53 5.75 16.03
C SER A 421 -6.38 5.81 15.05
N GLY A 422 -5.27 6.38 15.51
CA GLY A 422 -4.02 6.34 14.78
C GLY A 422 -3.57 4.92 14.47
N ALA A 423 -2.86 4.76 13.37
CA ALA A 423 -2.12 3.55 13.09
C ALA A 423 -1.20 3.23 14.29
N PRO A 424 -1.08 1.97 14.71
CA PRO A 424 -0.18 1.64 15.80
C PRO A 424 1.26 1.94 15.39
N ALA A 425 1.98 2.62 16.27
CA ALA A 425 3.43 2.79 16.16
C ALA A 425 4.12 1.43 15.96
N PRO A 426 5.25 1.37 15.26
CA PRO A 426 6.04 0.15 15.16
C PRO A 426 6.32 -0.38 16.57
N ALA A 427 6.13 -1.68 16.78
CA ALA A 427 6.27 -2.31 18.08
C ALA A 427 7.65 -1.99 18.67
N PRO A 428 7.74 -1.60 19.96
CA PRO A 428 9.03 -1.42 20.62
C PRO A 428 9.84 -2.72 20.54
N ALA A 429 11.14 -2.58 20.31
CA ALA A 429 12.08 -3.69 20.31
C ALA A 429 11.88 -4.56 21.57
N PRO A 430 11.92 -5.90 21.46
CA PRO A 430 11.71 -6.76 22.61
C PRO A 430 12.74 -6.43 23.69
N ALA A 431 12.24 -6.13 24.90
CA ALA A 431 13.06 -5.92 26.07
C ALA A 431 13.99 -7.13 26.26
N SER A 432 15.27 -6.87 26.41
CA SER A 432 16.28 -7.85 26.68
C SER A 432 15.87 -8.71 27.89
N THR A 433 15.71 -9.99 27.67
CA THR A 433 15.41 -10.96 28.73
C THR A 433 16.53 -10.92 29.77
N PRO A 434 16.25 -10.78 31.07
CA PRO A 434 17.27 -10.88 32.08
C PRO A 434 17.93 -12.27 32.05
N PRO A 435 19.22 -12.40 32.34
CA PRO A 435 19.91 -13.70 32.37
C PRO A 435 19.24 -14.63 33.37
N GLY A 436 18.92 -15.84 32.96
CA GLY A 436 18.37 -16.90 33.79
C GLY A 436 19.32 -17.28 34.92
N PRO A 437 18.79 -17.86 36.00
CA PRO A 437 19.61 -18.26 37.16
C PRO A 437 20.64 -19.32 36.74
N PRO A 438 21.83 -19.37 37.39
CA PRO A 438 22.88 -20.33 37.07
C PRO A 438 22.40 -21.77 37.31
N GLY A 439 22.63 -22.63 36.34
CA GLY A 439 22.34 -24.06 36.43
C GLY A 439 23.17 -24.78 37.50
N PRO A 440 22.70 -25.93 38.02
CA PRO A 440 23.40 -26.67 39.07
C PRO A 440 24.76 -27.20 38.58
N PRO A 441 25.75 -27.39 39.49
CA PRO A 441 27.09 -27.83 39.13
C PRO A 441 27.10 -29.26 38.59
N ALA A 442 27.90 -29.50 37.56
CA ALA A 442 28.11 -30.81 36.95
C ALA A 442 28.74 -31.81 37.91
N ASN A 443 28.15 -33.00 38.00
CA ASN A 443 28.70 -34.12 38.73
C ASN A 443 30.00 -34.63 38.09
N PRO A 444 31.04 -35.01 38.89
CA PRO A 444 32.28 -35.56 38.36
C PRO A 444 32.09 -37.01 37.90
N HIS A 445 32.57 -37.30 36.68
CA HIS A 445 32.67 -38.66 36.17
C HIS A 445 33.60 -39.56 36.97
N PRO A 446 33.27 -40.84 37.27
CA PRO A 446 34.19 -41.80 37.88
C PRO A 446 35.23 -42.28 36.88
N GLY A 447 36.46 -42.30 37.32
CA GLY A 447 37.64 -42.64 36.56
C GLY A 447 37.68 -44.08 36.03
N THR A 448 38.16 -44.23 34.80
CA THR A 448 38.54 -45.50 34.18
C THR A 448 39.86 -46.03 34.80
N ARG A 449 39.81 -47.16 35.52
CA ARG A 449 40.96 -47.99 35.93
C ARG A 449 41.59 -48.64 34.68
N ARG A 450 42.85 -48.33 34.43
CA ARG A 450 43.72 -49.17 33.57
C ARG A 450 44.00 -50.50 34.34
N ARG A 451 43.79 -51.63 33.63
CA ARG A 451 44.50 -52.90 34.01
C ARG A 451 45.51 -53.20 32.89
N ARG A 452 46.58 -53.80 33.40
CA ARG A 452 47.75 -54.28 32.66
C ARG A 452 47.41 -55.30 31.61
#